data_693d008afebe0b8c775676993775dd6a
#
_entry.id   693d008afebe0b8c775676993775dd6a
#
_cell.length_a   1.000
_cell.length_b   1.000
_cell.length_c   1.000
_cell.angle_alpha   90.00
_cell.angle_beta   90.00
_cell.angle_gamma   90.00
#
_symmetry.space_group_name_H-M   'P 1'
#
loop_
_entity.id
_entity.type
_entity.pdbx_description
1 polymer ?
#
loop_
_entity_poly.entity_id
_entity_poly.type
_entity_poly.pdbx_seq_one_letter_code
_entity_poly.pdbx_strand_id
1 'polypeptide(L)'
;MYKVDIANKTLKRMTKTTFCNEKLKERYDIQEWVEKNPEIIDEDLLIIGKEVPLPSDIRIDLLAIDKKSNLVIIELKRDDSGRNVDWQAIKYASYCSNFTNTEIFRQYAEYLGTTEDEAETEIEKFIEAENFEELNNKQRIILVSKEFHSDVISAVLWLRDYGIELSCVRFTPYIDDVGDLFIAPTKIIPLPEAEDYLIKKEKKQKEVRQTKSSSFSLEKSEYDNEVLKKELKSSLTRKSDLTPRVIAF
;
A
#
# COMPACT_ATOMS: atom_id res chain seq x y z
N MET A 1 25.18 -8.37 13.42
CA MET A 1 25.82 -7.07 13.14
C MET A 1 27.14 -7.00 13.89
N TYR A 2 28.14 -6.29 13.35
CA TYR A 2 29.45 -6.08 13.98
C TYR A 2 29.80 -4.60 13.91
N LYS A 3 30.34 -4.08 15.01
CA LYS A 3 30.96 -2.75 15.07
C LYS A 3 32.43 -2.88 14.65
N VAL A 4 32.86 -2.06 13.70
CA VAL A 4 34.23 -2.11 13.16
C VAL A 4 35.10 -1.13 13.95
N ASP A 5 36.20 -1.59 14.50
CA ASP A 5 37.26 -0.75 15.05
C ASP A 5 38.37 -0.66 14.00
N ILE A 6 38.41 0.46 13.30
CA ILE A 6 39.36 0.67 12.18
C ILE A 6 40.80 0.78 12.69
N ALA A 7 40.98 1.45 13.83
CA ALA A 7 42.33 1.68 14.39
C ALA A 7 43.02 0.38 14.82
N ASN A 8 42.25 -0.49 15.48
CA ASN A 8 42.75 -1.77 16.00
C ASN A 8 42.50 -2.94 15.05
N LYS A 9 41.85 -2.71 13.90
CA LYS A 9 41.50 -3.74 12.89
C LYS A 9 40.74 -4.92 13.51
N THR A 10 39.80 -4.62 14.43
CA THR A 10 39.02 -5.64 15.13
C THR A 10 37.53 -5.47 14.87
N LEU A 11 36.79 -6.55 15.06
CA LEU A 11 35.32 -6.59 14.95
C LEU A 11 34.75 -6.93 16.33
N LYS A 12 33.86 -6.08 16.83
CA LYS A 12 33.07 -6.37 18.03
C LYS A 12 31.68 -6.80 17.65
N ARG A 13 31.24 -7.97 18.10
CA ARG A 13 29.90 -8.48 17.85
C ARG A 13 28.90 -7.71 18.69
N MET A 14 27.86 -7.19 18.02
CA MET A 14 26.70 -6.59 18.68
C MET A 14 25.68 -7.68 19.04
N THR A 15 25.03 -7.53 20.18
CA THR A 15 24.02 -8.48 20.66
C THR A 15 22.65 -8.09 20.10
N LYS A 16 21.94 -9.05 19.51
CA LYS A 16 20.55 -8.86 19.08
C LYS A 16 19.67 -8.78 20.34
N THR A 17 18.79 -7.78 20.41
CA THR A 17 17.85 -7.58 21.49
C THR A 17 16.41 -7.49 21.00
N THR A 18 15.48 -7.06 21.86
CA THR A 18 14.10 -6.74 21.53
C THR A 18 13.75 -5.35 22.02
N PHE A 19 12.84 -4.68 21.35
CA PHE A 19 12.37 -3.38 21.81
C PHE A 19 11.73 -3.46 23.20
N CYS A 20 11.08 -4.59 23.52
CA CYS A 20 10.54 -4.84 24.85
C CYS A 20 11.62 -4.89 25.93
N ASN A 21 12.74 -5.57 25.68
CA ASN A 21 13.86 -5.66 26.62
C ASN A 21 14.48 -4.29 26.91
N GLU A 22 14.55 -3.46 25.88
CA GLU A 22 15.05 -2.09 25.97
C GLU A 22 13.99 -1.10 26.50
N LYS A 23 12.81 -1.60 26.91
CA LYS A 23 11.67 -0.82 27.43
C LYS A 23 11.12 0.22 26.45
N LEU A 24 11.37 0.03 25.18
CA LEU A 24 10.88 0.89 24.10
C LEU A 24 9.43 0.58 23.77
N LYS A 25 8.69 1.59 23.37
CA LYS A 25 7.28 1.53 23.05
C LYS A 25 7.06 1.78 21.56
N GLU A 26 6.06 1.13 20.99
CA GLU A 26 5.67 1.29 19.60
C GLU A 26 5.39 2.75 19.26
N ARG A 27 4.46 3.36 19.99
CA ARG A 27 3.94 4.70 19.74
C ARG A 27 4.89 5.85 20.09
N TYR A 28 5.68 5.69 21.15
CA TYR A 28 6.49 6.78 21.69
C TYR A 28 7.95 6.76 21.24
N ASP A 29 8.40 5.63 20.70
CA ASP A 29 9.78 5.46 20.26
C ASP A 29 9.83 5.10 18.77
N ILE A 30 9.31 3.93 18.37
CA ILE A 30 9.45 3.43 17.01
C ILE A 30 8.72 4.34 16.00
N GLN A 31 7.50 4.75 16.33
CA GLN A 31 6.71 5.65 15.50
C GLN A 31 7.38 7.02 15.34
N GLU A 32 7.95 7.58 16.44
CA GLU A 32 8.70 8.84 16.41
C GLU A 32 9.94 8.77 15.50
N TRP A 33 10.64 7.62 15.52
CA TRP A 33 11.82 7.45 14.67
C TRP A 33 11.44 7.40 13.20
N VAL A 34 10.41 6.64 12.85
CA VAL A 34 9.93 6.54 11.45
C VAL A 34 9.34 7.87 10.99
N GLU A 35 8.58 8.56 11.84
CA GLU A 35 8.02 9.88 11.52
C GLU A 35 9.11 10.90 11.18
N LYS A 36 10.20 10.93 11.97
CA LYS A 36 11.29 11.90 11.81
C LYS A 36 12.32 11.50 10.75
N ASN A 37 12.41 10.22 10.43
CA ASN A 37 13.39 9.65 9.51
C ASN A 37 12.71 8.59 8.62
N PRO A 38 11.75 8.99 7.77
CA PRO A 38 11.00 8.03 6.96
C PRO A 38 11.88 7.21 6.00
N GLU A 39 13.08 7.71 5.66
CA GLU A 39 14.07 6.99 4.86
C GLU A 39 14.54 5.67 5.51
N ILE A 40 14.32 5.48 6.80
CA ILE A 40 14.64 4.21 7.50
C ILE A 40 13.80 3.03 6.98
N ILE A 41 12.67 3.30 6.37
CA ILE A 41 11.81 2.29 5.74
C ILE A 41 12.01 2.19 4.23
N ASP A 42 13.10 2.74 3.72
CA ASP A 42 13.62 2.54 2.37
C ASP A 42 13.02 3.44 1.28
N GLU A 43 12.38 4.56 1.65
CA GLU A 43 11.75 5.44 0.67
C GLU A 43 11.75 6.91 1.10
N ASP A 44 11.78 7.82 0.11
CA ASP A 44 11.44 9.21 0.31
C ASP A 44 9.92 9.33 0.47
N LEU A 45 9.47 9.56 1.69
CA LEU A 45 8.07 9.74 2.05
C LEU A 45 7.86 11.09 2.72
N LEU A 46 6.76 11.75 2.37
CA LEU A 46 6.26 12.90 3.10
C LEU A 46 5.23 12.42 4.12
N ILE A 47 5.54 12.49 5.39
CA ILE A 47 4.56 12.17 6.45
C ILE A 47 3.52 13.29 6.51
N ILE A 48 2.26 12.95 6.31
CA ILE A 48 1.12 13.88 6.30
C ILE A 48 0.16 13.68 7.48
N GLY A 49 0.43 12.68 8.32
CA GLY A 49 -0.40 12.43 9.49
C GLY A 49 0.18 11.38 10.42
N LYS A 50 -0.09 11.53 11.69
CA LYS A 50 0.27 10.63 12.78
C LYS A 50 -0.96 10.34 13.61
N GLU A 51 -1.19 9.08 13.97
CA GLU A 51 -2.38 8.65 14.71
C GLU A 51 -3.67 9.15 14.05
N VAL A 52 -3.72 9.05 12.70
CA VAL A 52 -4.82 9.60 11.91
C VAL A 52 -6.12 8.86 12.25
N PRO A 53 -7.12 9.55 12.79
CA PRO A 53 -8.38 8.91 13.16
C PRO A 53 -9.18 8.50 11.93
N LEU A 54 -9.73 7.29 11.97
CA LEU A 54 -10.64 6.77 10.97
C LEU A 54 -11.99 6.42 11.62
N PRO A 55 -13.06 6.21 10.83
CA PRO A 55 -14.31 5.69 11.35
C PRO A 55 -14.12 4.42 12.19
N SER A 56 -15.00 4.18 13.17
CA SER A 56 -14.97 3.03 14.09
C SER A 56 -13.83 3.03 15.11
N ASP A 57 -13.42 4.22 15.55
CA ASP A 57 -12.40 4.43 16.61
C ASP A 57 -11.04 3.75 16.33
N ILE A 58 -10.72 3.55 15.06
CA ILE A 58 -9.42 3.05 14.61
C ILE A 58 -8.51 4.20 14.18
N ARG A 59 -7.21 3.98 14.19
CA ARG A 59 -6.21 4.99 13.83
C ARG A 59 -5.11 4.38 12.99
N ILE A 60 -4.66 5.15 12.00
CA ILE A 60 -3.45 4.82 11.24
C ILE A 60 -2.26 5.33 12.04
N ASP A 61 -1.24 4.51 12.25
CA ASP A 61 -0.03 4.93 12.96
C ASP A 61 0.63 6.11 12.25
N LEU A 62 1.00 5.96 10.98
CA LEU A 62 1.50 7.05 10.13
C LEU A 62 0.86 6.99 8.75
N LEU A 63 0.48 8.16 8.24
CA LEU A 63 0.01 8.36 6.87
C LEU A 63 1.02 9.22 6.13
N ALA A 64 1.37 8.83 4.91
CA ALA A 64 2.36 9.53 4.09
C ALA A 64 1.93 9.63 2.63
N ILE A 65 2.67 10.41 1.86
CA ILE A 65 2.60 10.47 0.39
C ILE A 65 3.98 10.08 -0.16
N ASP A 66 4.00 9.29 -1.24
CA ASP A 66 5.22 8.98 -1.98
C ASP A 66 5.43 9.96 -3.17
N LYS A 67 6.61 9.90 -3.80
CA LYS A 67 6.95 10.72 -4.97
C LYS A 67 6.06 10.48 -6.20
N LYS A 68 5.21 9.46 -6.19
CA LYS A 68 4.25 9.14 -7.26
C LYS A 68 2.82 9.55 -6.92
N SER A 69 2.64 10.40 -5.92
CA SER A 69 1.35 10.89 -5.45
C SER A 69 0.43 9.80 -4.86
N ASN A 70 0.97 8.66 -4.44
CA ASN A 70 0.19 7.62 -3.78
C ASN A 70 0.14 7.86 -2.28
N LEU A 71 -1.02 7.58 -1.66
CA LEU A 71 -1.09 7.50 -0.20
C LEU A 71 -0.39 6.24 0.30
N VAL A 72 0.40 6.40 1.35
CA VAL A 72 1.16 5.32 1.98
C VAL A 72 0.70 5.17 3.42
N ILE A 73 0.12 4.02 3.72
CA ILE A 73 -0.31 3.62 5.05
C ILE A 73 0.83 2.87 5.71
N ILE A 74 1.34 3.38 6.82
CA ILE A 74 2.42 2.75 7.58
C ILE A 74 1.85 2.23 8.88
N GLU A 75 1.93 0.93 9.08
CA GLU A 75 1.52 0.23 10.30
C GLU A 75 2.74 -0.31 11.00
N LEU A 76 2.89 0.04 12.27
CA LEU A 76 4.05 -0.27 13.10
C LEU A 76 3.69 -1.29 14.16
N LYS A 77 4.55 -2.26 14.38
CA LYS A 77 4.46 -3.20 15.49
C LYS A 77 5.81 -3.33 16.18
N ARG A 78 5.80 -3.24 17.49
CA ARG A 78 7.03 -3.18 18.30
C ARG A 78 7.92 -4.40 18.12
N ASP A 79 7.43 -5.59 18.42
CA ASP A 79 8.23 -6.82 18.42
C ASP A 79 7.69 -7.88 17.46
N ASP A 80 6.40 -8.20 17.54
CA ASP A 80 5.72 -9.18 16.70
C ASP A 80 4.58 -8.49 15.93
N SER A 81 4.46 -8.76 14.66
CA SER A 81 3.40 -8.21 13.81
C SER A 81 1.98 -8.61 14.28
N GLY A 82 1.87 -9.66 15.11
CA GLY A 82 0.59 -10.30 15.34
C GLY A 82 0.09 -11.02 14.08
N ARG A 83 -1.11 -11.60 14.15
CA ARG A 83 -1.69 -12.37 13.04
C ARG A 83 -2.61 -11.57 12.14
N ASN A 84 -2.95 -10.33 12.50
CA ASN A 84 -3.99 -9.55 11.84
C ASN A 84 -3.51 -8.16 11.37
N VAL A 85 -2.21 -7.90 11.37
CA VAL A 85 -1.66 -6.59 10.97
C VAL A 85 -1.94 -6.26 9.51
N ASP A 86 -1.85 -7.26 8.63
CA ASP A 86 -2.16 -7.17 7.21
C ASP A 86 -3.64 -6.80 6.99
N TRP A 87 -4.55 -7.45 7.70
CA TRP A 87 -5.98 -7.16 7.64
C TRP A 87 -6.32 -5.76 8.19
N GLN A 88 -5.65 -5.34 9.25
CA GLN A 88 -5.78 -4.01 9.82
C GLN A 88 -5.38 -2.94 8.78
N ALA A 89 -4.21 -3.10 8.18
CA ALA A 89 -3.68 -2.17 7.19
C ALA A 89 -4.51 -2.12 5.90
N ILE A 90 -5.08 -3.25 5.45
CA ILE A 90 -6.02 -3.29 4.32
C ILE A 90 -7.29 -2.49 4.62
N LYS A 91 -7.84 -2.60 5.83
CA LYS A 91 -8.98 -1.78 6.25
C LYS A 91 -8.65 -0.29 6.16
N TYR A 92 -7.49 0.11 6.64
CA TYR A 92 -7.05 1.51 6.57
C TYR A 92 -6.91 1.99 5.13
N ALA A 93 -6.27 1.20 4.27
CA ALA A 93 -6.15 1.51 2.86
C ALA A 93 -7.52 1.67 2.18
N SER A 94 -8.49 0.82 2.54
CA SER A 94 -9.87 0.92 2.05
C SER A 94 -10.55 2.22 2.45
N TYR A 95 -10.33 2.72 3.66
CA TYR A 95 -10.85 4.05 4.05
C TYR A 95 -10.13 5.17 3.29
N CYS A 96 -8.80 5.12 3.26
CA CYS A 96 -7.98 6.13 2.58
C CYS A 96 -8.23 6.19 1.07
N SER A 97 -8.67 5.10 0.44
CA SER A 97 -8.93 5.07 -1.01
C SER A 97 -9.99 6.07 -1.48
N ASN A 98 -10.83 6.55 -0.57
CA ASN A 98 -11.85 7.54 -0.86
C ASN A 98 -11.41 8.98 -0.55
N PHE A 99 -10.19 9.20 -0.06
CA PHE A 99 -9.73 10.55 0.25
C PHE A 99 -9.54 11.36 -1.03
N THR A 100 -10.20 12.50 -1.06
CA THR A 100 -10.03 13.52 -2.09
C THR A 100 -8.78 14.35 -1.83
N ASN A 101 -8.27 15.07 -2.84
CA ASN A 101 -7.17 16.01 -2.66
C ASN A 101 -7.41 16.99 -1.49
N THR A 102 -8.61 17.55 -1.40
CA THR A 102 -8.98 18.48 -0.31
C THR A 102 -8.89 17.83 1.07
N GLU A 103 -9.30 16.57 1.21
CA GLU A 103 -9.19 15.84 2.47
C GLU A 103 -7.73 15.54 2.84
N ILE A 104 -6.88 15.28 1.83
CA ILE A 104 -5.44 15.06 2.02
C ILE A 104 -4.76 16.37 2.45
N PHE A 105 -5.08 17.51 1.80
CA PHE A 105 -4.54 18.81 2.18
C PHE A 105 -4.95 19.21 3.60
N ARG A 106 -6.22 19.01 3.93
CA ARG A 106 -6.72 19.23 5.29
C ARG A 106 -6.02 18.37 6.33
N GLN A 107 -5.87 17.07 6.06
CA GLN A 107 -5.16 16.16 6.94
C GLN A 107 -3.71 16.61 7.19
N TYR A 108 -3.03 17.05 6.13
CA TYR A 108 -1.66 17.52 6.26
C TYR A 108 -1.56 18.88 6.94
N ALA A 109 -2.49 19.79 6.66
CA ALA A 109 -2.59 21.08 7.34
C ALA A 109 -2.82 20.91 8.85
N GLU A 110 -3.72 20.00 9.25
CA GLU A 110 -3.96 19.67 10.66
C GLU A 110 -2.70 19.09 11.32
N TYR A 111 -1.96 18.23 10.63
CA TYR A 111 -0.73 17.63 11.14
C TYR A 111 0.38 18.66 11.31
N LEU A 112 0.53 19.60 10.39
CA LEU A 112 1.53 20.68 10.46
C LEU A 112 1.09 21.85 11.39
N GLY A 113 -0.21 21.99 11.65
CA GLY A 113 -0.76 23.17 12.31
C GLY A 113 -0.75 24.42 11.42
N THR A 114 -1.00 24.28 10.13
CA THR A 114 -0.97 25.31 9.09
C THR A 114 -2.26 25.38 8.28
N THR A 115 -2.27 26.07 7.15
CA THR A 115 -3.42 26.17 6.24
C THR A 115 -3.40 25.08 5.16
N GLU A 116 -4.57 24.81 4.54
CA GLU A 116 -4.68 23.85 3.44
C GLU A 116 -3.85 24.27 2.23
N ASP A 117 -3.77 25.59 1.92
CA ASP A 117 -2.96 26.14 0.82
C ASP A 117 -1.45 25.94 1.03
N GLU A 118 -0.97 26.09 2.27
CA GLU A 118 0.43 25.83 2.61
C GLU A 118 0.74 24.32 2.56
N ALA A 119 -0.18 23.50 3.00
CA ALA A 119 -0.06 22.03 2.92
C ALA A 119 -0.02 21.56 1.44
N GLU A 120 -0.88 22.09 0.59
CA GLU A 120 -0.86 21.85 -0.86
C GLU A 120 0.49 22.20 -1.45
N THR A 121 1.00 23.42 -1.19
CA THR A 121 2.30 23.88 -1.68
C THR A 121 3.45 22.96 -1.27
N GLU A 122 3.47 22.48 -0.03
CA GLU A 122 4.51 21.55 0.45
C GLU A 122 4.39 20.16 -0.21
N ILE A 123 3.16 19.67 -0.47
CA ILE A 123 2.94 18.41 -1.21
C ILE A 123 3.43 18.57 -2.66
N GLU A 124 3.07 19.66 -3.36
CA GLU A 124 3.53 19.96 -4.73
C GLU A 124 5.05 19.93 -4.82
N LYS A 125 5.69 20.66 -3.91
CA LYS A 125 7.14 20.73 -3.83
C LYS A 125 7.78 19.36 -3.57
N PHE A 126 7.16 18.53 -2.72
CA PHE A 126 7.66 17.19 -2.43
C PHE A 126 7.55 16.28 -3.66
N ILE A 127 6.42 16.29 -4.38
CA ILE A 127 6.18 15.45 -5.56
C ILE A 127 7.01 15.90 -6.77
N GLU A 128 7.51 17.14 -6.78
CA GLU A 128 8.27 17.74 -7.90
C GLU A 128 7.45 17.77 -9.22
N ALA A 129 6.13 17.80 -9.12
CA ALA A 129 5.23 17.84 -10.27
C ALA A 129 4.66 19.25 -10.42
N GLU A 130 4.86 19.87 -11.60
CA GLU A 130 4.27 21.18 -11.91
C GLU A 130 2.74 21.17 -12.02
N ASN A 131 2.14 19.99 -12.23
CA ASN A 131 0.69 19.76 -12.29
C ASN A 131 0.39 18.33 -11.91
N PHE A 132 0.00 18.07 -10.69
CA PHE A 132 -0.64 16.80 -10.37
C PHE A 132 -2.16 16.98 -10.45
N GLU A 133 -2.81 16.21 -11.30
CA GLU A 133 -4.27 16.28 -11.45
C GLU A 133 -4.98 15.58 -10.28
N GLU A 134 -4.39 14.52 -9.74
CA GLU A 134 -5.02 13.69 -8.71
C GLU A 134 -3.98 13.02 -7.80
N LEU A 135 -4.13 13.23 -6.49
CA LEU A 135 -3.46 12.45 -5.46
C LEU A 135 -4.22 11.14 -5.23
N ASN A 136 -3.57 10.16 -4.61
CA ASN A 136 -4.24 8.97 -4.12
C ASN A 136 -4.82 8.04 -5.21
N ASN A 137 -4.23 8.03 -6.39
CA ASN A 137 -4.62 7.09 -7.45
C ASN A 137 -4.44 5.61 -7.03
N LYS A 138 -3.52 5.36 -6.09
CA LYS A 138 -3.29 4.07 -5.46
C LYS A 138 -2.95 4.26 -4.00
N GLN A 139 -3.19 3.23 -3.23
CA GLN A 139 -2.76 3.13 -1.85
C GLN A 139 -1.64 2.10 -1.75
N ARG A 140 -0.62 2.44 -0.97
CA ARG A 140 0.50 1.56 -0.64
C ARG A 140 0.48 1.28 0.85
N ILE A 141 0.91 0.11 1.23
CA ILE A 141 0.94 -0.31 2.63
C ILE A 141 2.37 -0.73 2.99
N ILE A 142 2.89 -0.20 4.07
CA ILE A 142 4.17 -0.60 4.63
C ILE A 142 3.95 -1.11 6.04
N LEU A 143 4.24 -2.38 6.25
CA LEU A 143 4.22 -3.00 7.56
C LEU A 143 5.62 -3.00 8.14
N VAL A 144 5.78 -2.48 9.35
CA VAL A 144 7.07 -2.44 10.04
C VAL A 144 6.96 -3.25 11.32
N SER A 145 7.84 -4.22 11.53
CA SER A 145 7.90 -5.02 12.75
C SER A 145 9.29 -5.62 12.95
N LYS A 146 9.61 -6.01 14.18
CA LYS A 146 10.83 -6.80 14.43
C LYS A 146 10.71 -8.22 13.91
N GLU A 147 9.55 -8.84 14.02
CA GLU A 147 9.26 -10.18 13.50
C GLU A 147 7.90 -10.21 12.80
N PHE A 148 7.79 -10.98 11.72
CA PHE A 148 6.53 -11.20 11.00
C PHE A 148 6.11 -12.65 11.12
N HIS A 149 4.85 -12.86 11.48
CA HIS A 149 4.25 -14.18 11.46
C HIS A 149 4.19 -14.75 10.04
N SER A 150 4.37 -16.06 9.87
CA SER A 150 4.35 -16.72 8.55
C SER A 150 3.05 -16.48 7.78
N ASP A 151 1.92 -16.42 8.50
CA ASP A 151 0.61 -16.20 7.89
C ASP A 151 0.52 -14.79 7.29
N VAL A 152 1.08 -13.77 7.97
CA VAL A 152 1.17 -12.39 7.45
C VAL A 152 2.02 -12.34 6.19
N ILE A 153 3.19 -12.99 6.21
CA ILE A 153 4.07 -13.07 5.03
C ILE A 153 3.34 -13.72 3.85
N SER A 154 2.64 -14.84 4.10
CA SER A 154 1.87 -15.54 3.08
C SER A 154 0.74 -14.67 2.51
N ALA A 155 -0.01 -14.00 3.36
CA ALA A 155 -1.09 -13.09 2.95
C ALA A 155 -0.56 -11.91 2.13
N VAL A 156 0.55 -11.29 2.57
CA VAL A 156 1.18 -10.17 1.86
C VAL A 156 1.64 -10.59 0.46
N LEU A 157 2.31 -11.74 0.33
CA LEU A 157 2.75 -12.25 -0.97
C LEU A 157 1.55 -12.51 -1.90
N TRP A 158 0.49 -13.12 -1.37
CA TRP A 158 -0.73 -13.37 -2.12
C TRP A 158 -1.41 -12.07 -2.58
N LEU A 159 -1.58 -11.10 -1.69
CA LEU A 159 -2.18 -9.79 -2.01
C LEU A 159 -1.39 -9.03 -3.09
N ARG A 160 -0.07 -9.11 -3.05
CA ARG A 160 0.80 -8.54 -4.08
C ARG A 160 0.59 -9.17 -5.46
N ASP A 161 0.30 -10.46 -5.55
CA ASP A 161 -0.05 -11.11 -6.83
C ASP A 161 -1.36 -10.57 -7.43
N TYR A 162 -2.23 -9.99 -6.61
CA TYR A 162 -3.45 -9.28 -7.03
C TYR A 162 -3.27 -7.78 -7.24
N GLY A 163 -2.03 -7.28 -7.16
CA GLY A 163 -1.68 -5.89 -7.47
C GLY A 163 -1.85 -4.92 -6.31
N ILE A 164 -2.00 -5.41 -5.07
CA ILE A 164 -1.99 -4.57 -3.87
C ILE A 164 -0.53 -4.34 -3.47
N GLU A 165 -0.10 -3.07 -3.43
CA GLU A 165 1.27 -2.71 -3.06
C GLU A 165 1.46 -2.79 -1.54
N LEU A 166 1.94 -3.93 -1.07
CA LEU A 166 2.26 -4.22 0.32
C LEU A 166 3.76 -4.48 0.48
N SER A 167 4.40 -3.83 1.44
CA SER A 167 5.80 -4.02 1.79
C SER A 167 5.94 -4.42 3.26
N CYS A 168 6.97 -5.22 3.55
CA CYS A 168 7.32 -5.58 4.93
C CYS A 168 8.77 -5.17 5.21
N VAL A 169 8.96 -4.35 6.21
CA VAL A 169 10.27 -3.89 6.68
C VAL A 169 10.52 -4.41 8.09
N ARG A 170 11.59 -5.16 8.25
CA ARG A 170 12.00 -5.69 9.54
C ARG A 170 12.94 -4.73 10.24
N PHE A 171 12.62 -4.33 11.46
CA PHE A 171 13.52 -3.59 12.34
C PHE A 171 14.18 -4.53 13.32
N THR A 172 15.50 -4.75 13.18
CA THR A 172 16.23 -5.60 14.12
C THR A 172 17.06 -4.73 15.05
N PRO A 173 16.71 -4.68 16.34
CA PRO A 173 17.49 -3.93 17.33
C PRO A 173 18.73 -4.72 17.77
N TYR A 174 19.82 -4.00 17.91
CA TYR A 174 21.11 -4.49 18.44
C TYR A 174 21.63 -3.55 19.51
N ILE A 175 22.33 -4.11 20.48
CA ILE A 175 23.01 -3.33 21.52
C ILE A 175 24.51 -3.66 21.47
N ASP A 176 25.34 -2.65 21.66
CA ASP A 176 26.77 -2.84 21.76
C ASP A 176 27.24 -3.05 23.21
N ASP A 177 28.55 -3.17 23.41
CA ASP A 177 29.18 -3.43 24.70
C ASP A 177 29.14 -2.23 25.67
N VAL A 178 28.81 -1.04 25.17
CA VAL A 178 28.64 0.18 25.99
C VAL A 178 27.18 0.53 26.27
N GLY A 179 26.24 -0.21 25.66
CA GLY A 179 24.81 -0.04 25.85
C GLY A 179 24.13 0.84 24.81
N ASP A 180 24.81 1.20 23.73
CA ASP A 180 24.20 1.95 22.63
C ASP A 180 23.30 1.05 21.79
N LEU A 181 22.10 1.56 21.50
CA LEU A 181 21.10 0.87 20.67
C LEU A 181 21.28 1.22 19.20
N PHE A 182 21.22 0.20 18.36
CA PHE A 182 21.27 0.30 16.91
C PHE A 182 20.08 -0.43 16.31
N ILE A 183 19.53 0.10 15.22
CA ILE A 183 18.47 -0.54 14.46
C ILE A 183 19.01 -0.89 13.07
N ALA A 184 18.82 -2.16 12.66
CA ALA A 184 19.07 -2.58 11.30
C ALA A 184 17.73 -2.76 10.58
N PRO A 185 17.31 -1.80 9.77
CA PRO A 185 16.15 -1.96 8.90
C PRO A 185 16.49 -2.94 7.77
N THR A 186 15.54 -3.78 7.39
CA THR A 186 15.69 -4.71 6.29
C THR A 186 14.35 -4.89 5.59
N LYS A 187 14.25 -4.49 4.35
CA LYS A 187 13.08 -4.78 3.52
C LYS A 187 13.06 -6.27 3.21
N ILE A 188 12.01 -6.97 3.59
CA ILE A 188 11.85 -8.41 3.41
C ILE A 188 10.82 -8.76 2.34
N ILE A 189 9.91 -7.84 2.05
CA ILE A 189 8.95 -7.94 0.94
C ILE A 189 8.75 -6.54 0.34
N PRO A 190 8.91 -6.38 -0.99
CA PRO A 190 9.58 -7.32 -1.89
C PRO A 190 11.06 -7.46 -1.52
N LEU A 191 11.68 -8.54 -1.93
CA LEU A 191 13.14 -8.64 -1.83
C LEU A 191 13.76 -7.61 -2.78
N PRO A 192 14.71 -6.78 -2.33
CA PRO A 192 15.32 -5.74 -3.18
C PRO A 192 15.88 -6.29 -4.50
N GLU A 193 16.54 -7.44 -4.45
CA GLU A 193 17.13 -8.09 -5.62
C GLU A 193 16.09 -8.64 -6.60
N ALA A 194 14.85 -8.84 -6.16
CA ALA A 194 13.74 -9.34 -6.98
C ALA A 194 12.85 -8.22 -7.51
N GLU A 195 13.03 -6.99 -7.06
CA GLU A 195 12.12 -5.87 -7.36
C GLU A 195 12.00 -5.59 -8.86
N ASP A 196 13.13 -5.50 -9.56
CA ASP A 196 13.17 -5.34 -11.03
C ASP A 196 12.48 -6.48 -11.78
N TYR A 197 12.62 -7.71 -11.28
CA TYR A 197 11.97 -8.87 -11.87
C TYR A 197 10.45 -8.82 -11.65
N LEU A 198 10.00 -8.44 -10.46
CA LEU A 198 8.60 -8.31 -10.11
C LEU A 198 7.92 -7.22 -10.95
N ILE A 199 8.56 -6.06 -11.12
CA ILE A 199 8.07 -4.96 -11.95
C ILE A 199 7.89 -5.41 -13.41
N LYS A 200 8.86 -6.14 -13.97
CA LYS A 200 8.77 -6.70 -15.32
C LYS A 200 7.66 -7.75 -15.44
N LYS A 201 7.50 -8.60 -14.44
CA LYS A 201 6.44 -9.62 -14.38
C LYS A 201 5.05 -8.97 -14.34
N GLU A 202 4.87 -7.94 -13.52
CA GLU A 202 3.62 -7.20 -13.42
C GLU A 202 3.25 -6.49 -14.72
N LYS A 203 4.20 -5.82 -15.37
CA LYS A 203 3.98 -5.21 -16.69
C LYS A 203 3.51 -6.24 -17.70
N LYS A 204 4.20 -7.36 -17.80
CA LYS A 204 3.83 -8.46 -18.71
C LYS A 204 2.43 -9.02 -18.41
N GLN A 205 2.08 -9.18 -17.14
CA GLN A 205 0.74 -9.65 -16.75
C GLN A 205 -0.36 -8.64 -17.11
N LYS A 206 -0.12 -7.34 -16.95
CA LYS A 206 -1.05 -6.29 -17.36
C LYS A 206 -1.27 -6.30 -18.87
N GLU A 207 -0.21 -6.41 -19.66
CA GLU A 207 -0.29 -6.51 -21.13
C GLU A 207 -1.10 -7.73 -21.55
N VAL A 208 -0.85 -8.90 -20.97
CA VAL A 208 -1.59 -10.14 -21.27
C VAL A 208 -3.08 -10.02 -20.89
N ARG A 209 -3.40 -9.37 -19.76
CA ARG A 209 -4.80 -9.13 -19.36
C ARG A 209 -5.50 -8.18 -20.29
N GLN A 210 -4.85 -7.09 -20.71
CA GLN A 210 -5.42 -6.13 -21.67
C GLN A 210 -5.67 -6.79 -23.03
N THR A 211 -4.72 -7.58 -23.53
CA THR A 211 -4.87 -8.30 -24.80
C THR A 211 -6.02 -9.32 -24.74
N LYS A 212 -6.14 -10.08 -23.63
CA LYS A 212 -7.26 -11.03 -23.45
C LYS A 212 -8.60 -10.33 -23.28
N SER A 213 -8.65 -9.20 -22.59
CA SER A 213 -9.87 -8.40 -22.42
C SER A 213 -10.35 -7.82 -23.75
N SER A 214 -9.43 -7.32 -24.59
CA SER A 214 -9.78 -6.79 -25.91
C SER A 214 -10.23 -7.89 -26.88
N SER A 215 -9.58 -9.04 -26.90
CA SER A 215 -10.00 -10.18 -27.72
C SER A 215 -11.36 -10.75 -27.29
N PHE A 216 -11.60 -10.87 -25.98
CA PHE A 216 -12.88 -11.33 -25.44
C PHE A 216 -14.03 -10.37 -25.74
N SER A 217 -13.80 -9.05 -25.70
CA SER A 217 -14.82 -8.06 -26.03
C SER A 217 -15.15 -8.06 -27.52
N LEU A 218 -14.19 -8.33 -28.42
CA LEU A 218 -14.42 -8.47 -29.85
C LEU A 218 -15.22 -9.74 -30.19
N GLU A 219 -14.82 -10.88 -29.63
CA GLU A 219 -15.55 -12.15 -29.82
C GLU A 219 -16.99 -12.08 -29.28
N LYS A 220 -17.17 -11.45 -28.11
CA LYS A 220 -18.50 -11.25 -27.52
C LYS A 220 -19.37 -10.32 -28.36
N SER A 221 -18.82 -9.25 -28.92
CA SER A 221 -19.56 -8.31 -29.76
C SER A 221 -19.99 -8.95 -31.09
N GLU A 222 -19.19 -9.83 -31.66
CA GLU A 222 -19.53 -10.60 -32.85
C GLU A 222 -20.61 -11.65 -32.53
N TYR A 223 -20.48 -12.38 -31.44
CA TYR A 223 -21.47 -13.38 -31.00
C TYR A 223 -22.81 -12.74 -30.66
N ASP A 224 -22.82 -11.64 -29.91
CA ASP A 224 -24.07 -10.93 -29.57
C ASP A 224 -24.78 -10.38 -30.81
N ASN A 225 -24.06 -9.94 -31.81
CA ASN A 225 -24.66 -9.52 -33.10
C ASN A 225 -25.31 -10.68 -33.91
N GLU A 226 -24.69 -11.84 -33.89
CA GLU A 226 -25.24 -13.03 -34.56
C GLU A 226 -26.47 -13.59 -33.83
N VAL A 227 -26.42 -13.65 -32.49
CA VAL A 227 -27.54 -14.09 -31.63
C VAL A 227 -28.72 -13.13 -31.75
N LEU A 228 -28.48 -11.81 -31.69
CA LEU A 228 -29.51 -10.78 -31.89
C LEU A 228 -30.15 -10.86 -33.28
N LYS A 229 -29.37 -11.09 -34.33
CA LYS A 229 -29.92 -11.30 -35.69
C LYS A 229 -30.79 -12.55 -35.80
N LYS A 230 -30.42 -13.63 -35.08
CA LYS A 230 -31.16 -14.87 -35.04
C LYS A 230 -32.47 -14.76 -34.25
N GLU A 231 -32.42 -14.07 -33.09
CA GLU A 231 -33.60 -13.78 -32.27
C GLU A 231 -34.58 -12.81 -32.93
N LEU A 232 -34.09 -11.76 -33.61
CA LEU A 232 -34.91 -10.85 -34.41
C LEU A 232 -35.60 -11.57 -35.58
N LYS A 233 -34.90 -12.47 -36.28
CA LYS A 233 -35.50 -13.29 -37.32
C LYS A 233 -36.56 -14.24 -36.76
N SER A 234 -36.32 -14.87 -35.61
CA SER A 234 -37.29 -15.80 -34.99
C SER A 234 -38.51 -15.07 -34.42
N SER A 235 -38.35 -13.83 -33.93
CA SER A 235 -39.46 -13.01 -33.44
C SER A 235 -40.33 -12.43 -34.55
N LEU A 236 -39.73 -12.13 -35.70
CA LEU A 236 -40.47 -11.70 -36.90
C LEU A 236 -41.29 -12.84 -37.54
N THR A 237 -40.76 -14.07 -37.56
CA THR A 237 -41.50 -15.25 -38.01
C THR A 237 -42.63 -15.64 -37.07
N ARG A 238 -42.49 -15.47 -35.78
CA ARG A 238 -43.57 -15.70 -34.77
C ARG A 238 -44.71 -14.68 -34.82
N LYS A 239 -44.45 -13.44 -35.27
CA LYS A 239 -45.49 -12.41 -35.41
C LYS A 239 -46.40 -12.62 -36.63
N SER A 240 -46.00 -13.41 -37.62
CA SER A 240 -46.83 -13.75 -38.79
C SER A 240 -47.89 -14.83 -38.50
N ASP A 241 -47.76 -15.57 -37.37
CA ASP A 241 -48.70 -16.64 -36.99
C ASP A 241 -49.68 -16.26 -35.84
N LEU A 242 -49.68 -15.01 -35.39
CA LEU A 242 -50.63 -14.52 -34.41
C LEU A 242 -51.86 -13.92 -35.11
N THR A 243 -52.85 -14.78 -35.42
CA THR A 243 -54.21 -14.37 -35.63
C THR A 243 -54.75 -13.60 -34.42
N PRO A 244 -55.54 -12.55 -34.62
CA PRO A 244 -56.03 -11.72 -33.54
C PRO A 244 -57.13 -12.47 -32.77
N ARG A 245 -56.77 -13.08 -31.66
CA ARG A 245 -57.75 -13.52 -30.64
C ARG A 245 -57.31 -13.04 -29.29
N VAL A 246 -58.28 -12.27 -28.75
CA VAL A 246 -58.50 -11.94 -27.34
C VAL A 246 -57.83 -10.64 -26.88
N ILE A 247 -58.56 -9.58 -27.15
CA ILE A 247 -58.78 -8.52 -26.16
C ILE A 247 -60.16 -8.78 -25.56
N ALA A 248 -60.22 -9.28 -24.36
CA ALA A 248 -61.30 -9.12 -23.40
C ALA A 248 -60.82 -9.47 -22.00
N PHE A 249 -60.95 -8.48 -21.15
CA PHE A 249 -60.77 -8.28 -19.72
C PHE A 249 -59.49 -7.62 -19.30
#